data_872b2478e284166e8db792f4ab9e7df5
#
_entry.id   872b2478e284166e8db792f4ab9e7df5
#
_cell.length_a   1.000
_cell.length_b   1.000
_cell.length_c   1.000
_cell.angle_alpha   90.00
_cell.angle_beta   90.00
_cell.angle_gamma   90.00
#
_symmetry.space_group_name_H-M   'P 1'
#
loop_
_entity.id
_entity.type
_entity.pdbx_description
1 polymer ?
#
loop_
_entity_poly.entity_id
_entity_poly.type
_entity_poly.pdbx_seq_one_letter_code
_entity_poly.pdbx_strand_id
1 'polypeptide(L)'
;MTSSELDPHVAAALALAAHFQTALEGTLNQMNTGNFRGTDESETVEVTINGHQWLTGVRINDGLIREVGAEVVGARVNEALQNAQASASQYNAAAGEQLTAALEAMTKAANPGFA
;
A
#
# COMPACT_ATOMS: atom_id res chain seq x y z
N MET A 1 -25.47 14.80 29.45
CA MET A 1 -25.96 14.28 28.17
C MET A 1 -25.51 12.84 28.00
N THR A 2 -26.43 11.97 27.69
CA THR A 2 -26.12 10.56 27.50
C THR A 2 -26.09 10.21 26.02
N SER A 3 -25.47 9.08 25.67
CA SER A 3 -25.40 8.63 24.28
C SER A 3 -26.75 8.38 23.66
N SER A 4 -27.79 8.11 24.47
CA SER A 4 -29.18 7.92 24.00
C SER A 4 -29.81 9.20 23.48
N GLU A 5 -29.24 10.35 23.76
CA GLU A 5 -29.68 11.64 23.29
C GLU A 5 -29.08 12.05 21.96
N LEU A 6 -28.14 11.25 21.45
CA LEU A 6 -27.49 11.52 20.13
C LEU A 6 -28.51 11.31 19.01
N ASP A 7 -28.51 12.25 18.08
CA ASP A 7 -29.23 12.11 16.82
C ASP A 7 -28.73 10.87 16.07
N PRO A 8 -29.61 10.04 15.51
CA PRO A 8 -29.21 8.87 14.73
C PRO A 8 -28.22 9.19 13.59
N HIS A 9 -28.37 10.37 12.98
CA HIS A 9 -27.44 10.79 11.92
C HIS A 9 -26.04 11.08 12.47
N VAL A 10 -25.96 11.66 13.65
CA VAL A 10 -24.68 11.90 14.33
C VAL A 10 -24.02 10.58 14.71
N ALA A 11 -24.81 9.65 15.25
CA ALA A 11 -24.28 8.32 15.59
C ALA A 11 -23.75 7.57 14.37
N ALA A 12 -24.47 7.65 13.24
CA ALA A 12 -24.04 7.03 11.98
C ALA A 12 -22.76 7.68 11.45
N ALA A 13 -22.67 9.01 11.52
CA ALA A 13 -21.47 9.74 11.09
C ALA A 13 -20.25 9.37 11.95
N LEU A 14 -20.42 9.23 13.26
CA LEU A 14 -19.34 8.82 14.15
C LEU A 14 -18.89 7.39 13.86
N ALA A 15 -19.82 6.48 13.57
CA ALA A 15 -19.49 5.11 13.21
C ALA A 15 -18.69 5.05 11.91
N LEU A 16 -19.08 5.84 10.90
CA LEU A 16 -18.36 5.90 9.63
C LEU A 16 -16.99 6.56 9.78
N ALA A 17 -16.87 7.57 10.63
CA ALA A 17 -15.58 8.19 10.92
C ALA A 17 -14.64 7.17 11.58
N ALA A 18 -15.15 6.34 12.49
CA ALA A 18 -14.36 5.27 13.09
C ALA A 18 -13.92 4.23 12.07
N HIS A 19 -14.79 3.85 11.14
CA HIS A 19 -14.44 2.94 10.04
C HIS A 19 -13.36 3.52 9.13
N PHE A 20 -13.49 4.81 8.79
CA PHE A 20 -12.48 5.49 7.97
C PHE A 20 -11.13 5.52 8.69
N GLN A 21 -11.13 5.85 9.98
CA GLN A 21 -9.91 5.88 10.78
C GLN A 21 -9.24 4.51 10.82
N THR A 22 -10.00 3.44 11.01
CA THR A 22 -9.48 2.08 11.01
C THR A 22 -8.88 1.72 9.65
N ALA A 23 -9.55 2.08 8.56
CA ALA A 23 -9.05 1.84 7.20
C ALA A 23 -7.75 2.60 6.95
N LEU A 24 -7.68 3.87 7.39
CA LEU A 24 -6.47 4.68 7.27
C LEU A 24 -5.32 4.12 8.07
N GLU A 25 -5.55 3.72 9.31
CA GLU A 25 -4.53 3.09 10.16
C GLU A 25 -4.02 1.80 9.54
N GLY A 26 -4.92 0.98 8.99
CA GLY A 26 -4.55 -0.25 8.29
C GLY A 26 -3.66 0.02 7.08
N THR A 27 -3.99 1.04 6.30
CA THR A 27 -3.20 1.45 5.13
C THR A 27 -1.82 1.94 5.56
N LEU A 28 -1.75 2.80 6.57
CA LEU A 28 -0.47 3.32 7.09
C LEU A 28 0.38 2.19 7.64
N ASN A 29 -0.22 1.26 8.34
CA ASN A 29 0.49 0.11 8.89
C ASN A 29 1.07 -0.77 7.78
N GLN A 30 0.32 -1.00 6.71
CA GLN A 30 0.80 -1.73 5.54
C GLN A 30 1.94 -1.00 4.85
N MET A 31 1.88 0.33 4.74
CA MET A 31 2.97 1.12 4.17
C MET A 31 4.23 1.02 5.02
N ASN A 32 4.09 0.96 6.36
CA ASN A 32 5.23 0.87 7.27
C ASN A 32 5.82 -0.53 7.33
N THR A 33 5.00 -1.57 7.25
CA THR A 33 5.41 -2.96 7.45
C THR A 33 5.30 -3.82 6.19
N GLY A 34 4.63 -3.34 5.14
CA GLY A 34 4.44 -4.08 3.90
C GLY A 34 5.76 -4.30 3.18
N ASN A 35 5.88 -5.45 2.54
CA ASN A 35 7.01 -5.79 1.70
C ASN A 35 6.51 -6.03 0.28
N PHE A 36 7.16 -5.38 -0.68
CA PHE A 36 6.89 -5.54 -2.09
C PHE A 36 8.14 -6.07 -2.76
N ARG A 37 7.99 -7.14 -3.51
CA ARG A 37 9.12 -7.83 -4.13
C ARG A 37 9.02 -7.72 -5.64
N GLY A 38 10.17 -7.64 -6.27
CA GLY A 38 10.29 -7.71 -7.70
C GLY A 38 11.51 -8.52 -8.08
N THR A 39 11.44 -9.19 -9.22
CA THR A 39 12.53 -9.97 -9.75
C THR A 39 12.87 -9.50 -11.16
N ASP A 40 14.05 -9.88 -11.65
CA ASP A 40 14.35 -9.78 -13.06
C ASP A 40 13.63 -10.88 -13.84
N GLU A 41 13.66 -10.82 -15.18
CA GLU A 41 12.97 -11.78 -16.03
C GLU A 41 13.41 -13.23 -15.77
N SER A 42 14.69 -13.42 -15.49
CA SER A 42 15.26 -14.75 -15.23
C SER A 42 15.12 -15.21 -13.77
N GLU A 43 14.51 -14.38 -12.91
CA GLU A 43 14.35 -14.67 -11.48
C GLU A 43 15.67 -14.93 -10.75
N THR A 44 16.75 -14.28 -11.18
CA THR A 44 18.08 -14.42 -10.59
C THR A 44 18.39 -13.37 -9.54
N VAL A 45 17.65 -12.28 -9.54
CA VAL A 45 17.75 -11.17 -8.59
C VAL A 45 16.39 -10.87 -8.02
N GLU A 46 16.29 -10.73 -6.70
CA GLU A 46 15.08 -10.31 -6.02
C GLU A 46 15.36 -9.06 -5.23
N VAL A 47 14.52 -8.04 -5.41
CA VAL A 47 14.58 -6.79 -4.65
C VAL A 47 13.32 -6.70 -3.80
N THR A 48 13.50 -6.30 -2.55
CA THR A 48 12.40 -6.06 -1.62
C THR A 48 12.42 -4.59 -1.21
N ILE A 49 11.27 -3.95 -1.27
CA ILE A 49 11.07 -2.58 -0.79
C ILE A 49 9.87 -2.56 0.16
N ASN A 50 9.80 -1.53 1.02
CA ASN A 50 8.63 -1.32 1.86
C ASN A 50 7.59 -0.43 1.16
N GLY A 51 6.47 -0.15 1.84
CA GLY A 51 5.41 0.68 1.29
C GLY A 51 5.81 2.14 1.03
N HIS A 52 6.90 2.59 1.61
CA HIS A 52 7.50 3.90 1.33
C HIS A 52 8.49 3.85 0.17
N GLN A 53 8.61 2.70 -0.48
CA GLN A 53 9.54 2.45 -1.58
C GLN A 53 11.02 2.52 -1.16
N TRP A 54 11.30 2.28 0.11
CA TRP A 54 12.67 2.16 0.59
C TRP A 54 13.15 0.73 0.40
N LEU A 55 14.37 0.61 -0.10
CA LEU A 55 15.02 -0.68 -0.28
C LEU A 55 15.27 -1.35 1.07
N THR A 56 14.74 -2.55 1.26
CA THR A 56 14.91 -3.31 2.50
C THR A 56 15.71 -4.60 2.29
N GLY A 57 15.86 -5.05 1.06
CA GLY A 57 16.64 -6.24 0.78
C GLY A 57 16.93 -6.43 -0.70
N VAL A 58 18.07 -7.05 -0.98
CA VAL A 58 18.46 -7.48 -2.32
C VAL A 58 19.02 -8.88 -2.20
N ARG A 59 18.52 -9.79 -3.03
CA ARG A 59 19.04 -11.15 -3.11
C ARG A 59 19.46 -11.44 -4.53
N ILE A 60 20.68 -11.94 -4.67
CA ILE A 60 21.28 -12.27 -5.95
C ILE A 60 21.70 -13.74 -5.88
N ASN A 61 21.38 -14.51 -6.91
CA ASN A 61 21.76 -15.92 -6.95
C ASN A 61 23.28 -16.07 -6.85
N ASP A 62 23.72 -17.08 -6.12
CA ASP A 62 25.12 -17.38 -5.96
C ASP A 62 25.79 -17.62 -7.32
N GLY A 63 26.96 -16.99 -7.50
CA GLY A 63 27.73 -17.16 -8.72
C GLY A 63 27.25 -16.35 -9.91
N LEU A 64 26.14 -15.60 -9.78
CA LEU A 64 25.60 -14.83 -10.91
C LEU A 64 26.62 -13.82 -11.44
N ILE A 65 27.34 -13.12 -10.57
CA ILE A 65 28.33 -12.12 -10.99
C ILE A 65 29.41 -12.76 -11.84
N ARG A 66 29.87 -13.96 -11.49
CA ARG A 66 30.87 -14.69 -12.27
C ARG A 66 30.32 -15.15 -13.61
N GLU A 67 29.04 -15.48 -13.65
CA GLU A 67 28.38 -16.03 -14.82
C GLU A 67 28.11 -14.98 -15.88
N VAL A 68 27.56 -13.83 -15.46
CA VAL A 68 27.06 -12.80 -16.38
C VAL A 68 27.80 -11.47 -16.29
N GLY A 69 28.62 -11.26 -15.26
CA GLY A 69 29.39 -10.03 -15.04
C GLY A 69 28.59 -8.97 -14.26
N ALA A 70 29.34 -8.02 -13.71
CA ALA A 70 28.76 -7.00 -12.82
C ALA A 70 27.76 -6.07 -13.53
N GLU A 71 28.01 -5.72 -14.79
CA GLU A 71 27.12 -4.84 -15.54
C GLU A 71 25.74 -5.46 -15.74
N VAL A 72 25.70 -6.74 -16.09
CA VAL A 72 24.45 -7.47 -16.29
C VAL A 72 23.71 -7.63 -14.95
N VAL A 73 24.42 -7.93 -13.87
CA VAL A 73 23.84 -8.00 -12.53
C VAL A 73 23.23 -6.66 -12.16
N GLY A 74 23.92 -5.55 -12.40
CA GLY A 74 23.40 -4.21 -12.13
C GLY A 74 22.12 -3.92 -12.90
N ALA A 75 22.06 -4.29 -14.17
CA ALA A 75 20.87 -4.13 -15.00
C ALA A 75 19.71 -4.97 -14.47
N ARG A 76 19.97 -6.20 -14.02
CA ARG A 76 18.95 -7.09 -13.46
C ARG A 76 18.45 -6.60 -12.10
N VAL A 77 19.33 -6.03 -11.27
CA VAL A 77 18.92 -5.38 -10.01
C VAL A 77 17.98 -4.22 -10.28
N ASN A 78 18.30 -3.37 -11.26
CA ASN A 78 17.46 -2.25 -11.62
C ASN A 78 16.09 -2.70 -12.13
N GLU A 79 16.05 -3.74 -12.95
CA GLU A 79 14.80 -4.33 -13.43
C GLU A 79 13.97 -4.87 -12.26
N ALA A 80 14.58 -5.61 -11.34
CA ALA A 80 13.90 -6.14 -10.16
C ALA A 80 13.35 -5.01 -9.29
N LEU A 81 14.13 -3.94 -9.12
CA LEU A 81 13.69 -2.75 -8.38
C LEU A 81 12.48 -2.10 -9.03
N GLN A 82 12.50 -1.91 -10.34
CA GLN A 82 11.36 -1.34 -11.08
C GLN A 82 10.11 -2.19 -10.91
N ASN A 83 10.25 -3.51 -10.95
CA ASN A 83 9.14 -4.43 -10.75
C ASN A 83 8.58 -4.38 -9.32
N ALA A 84 9.45 -4.25 -8.33
CA ALA A 84 9.04 -4.07 -6.95
C ALA A 84 8.30 -2.74 -6.75
N GLN A 85 8.79 -1.67 -7.35
CA GLN A 85 8.15 -0.36 -7.32
C GLN A 85 6.78 -0.37 -7.99
N ALA A 86 6.63 -1.07 -9.11
CA ALA A 86 5.36 -1.23 -9.78
C ALA A 86 4.34 -1.96 -8.89
N SER A 87 4.76 -3.01 -8.19
CA SER A 87 3.91 -3.72 -7.23
C SER A 87 3.44 -2.82 -6.09
N ALA A 88 4.35 -2.02 -5.53
CA ALA A 88 4.03 -1.08 -4.47
C ALA A 88 3.06 0.00 -4.96
N SER A 89 3.26 0.51 -6.17
CA SER A 89 2.39 1.54 -6.76
C SER A 89 0.99 1.01 -7.01
N GLN A 90 0.85 -0.23 -7.48
CA GLN A 90 -0.45 -0.87 -7.67
C GLN A 90 -1.18 -1.03 -6.34
N TYR A 91 -0.49 -1.47 -5.32
CA TYR A 91 -1.07 -1.60 -3.98
C TYR A 91 -1.53 -0.25 -3.44
N ASN A 92 -0.69 0.77 -3.54
CA ASN A 92 -1.01 2.11 -3.04
C ASN A 92 -2.19 2.73 -3.78
N ALA A 93 -2.32 2.50 -5.09
CA ALA A 93 -3.46 2.97 -5.87
C ALA A 93 -4.76 2.30 -5.40
N ALA A 94 -4.74 0.98 -5.20
CA ALA A 94 -5.91 0.25 -4.71
C ALA A 94 -6.32 0.70 -3.30
N ALA A 95 -5.34 0.91 -2.41
CA ALA A 95 -5.60 1.41 -1.07
C ALA A 95 -6.19 2.82 -1.10
N GLY A 96 -5.68 3.68 -1.99
CA GLY A 96 -6.21 5.03 -2.20
C GLY A 96 -7.65 5.02 -2.67
N GLU A 97 -8.01 4.13 -3.58
CA GLU A 97 -9.40 3.96 -4.03
C GLU A 97 -10.32 3.53 -2.90
N GLN A 98 -9.89 2.62 -2.06
CA GLN A 98 -10.65 2.18 -0.90
C GLN A 98 -10.88 3.32 0.10
N LEU A 99 -9.86 4.12 0.36
CA LEU A 99 -9.97 5.28 1.24
C LEU A 99 -10.91 6.33 0.68
N THR A 100 -10.84 6.59 -0.63
CA THR A 100 -11.75 7.51 -1.31
C THR A 100 -13.19 7.03 -1.21
N ALA A 101 -13.44 5.74 -1.45
CA ALA A 101 -14.77 5.16 -1.33
C ALA A 101 -15.33 5.27 0.10
N ALA A 102 -14.48 5.03 1.10
CA ALA A 102 -14.87 5.17 2.50
C ALA A 102 -15.21 6.62 2.84
N LEU A 103 -14.42 7.57 2.32
CA LEU A 103 -14.67 9.01 2.53
C LEU A 103 -15.98 9.44 1.88
N GLU A 104 -16.27 8.98 0.67
CA GLU A 104 -17.52 9.27 -0.03
C GLU A 104 -18.72 8.72 0.74
N ALA A 105 -18.62 7.49 1.23
CA ALA A 105 -19.68 6.88 2.04
C ALA A 105 -19.91 7.67 3.33
N MET A 106 -18.86 8.12 3.98
CA MET A 106 -18.96 8.94 5.18
C MET A 106 -19.61 10.29 4.89
N THR A 107 -19.25 10.93 3.78
CA THR A 107 -19.83 12.20 3.37
C THR A 107 -21.33 12.06 3.10
N LYS A 108 -21.75 11.02 2.41
CA LYS A 108 -23.16 10.76 2.15
C LYS A 108 -23.94 10.53 3.42
N ALA A 109 -23.38 9.78 4.37
CA ALA A 109 -24.04 9.53 5.65
C ALA A 109 -24.12 10.78 6.53
N ALA A 110 -23.09 11.64 6.46
CA ALA A 110 -23.07 12.89 7.21
C ALA A 110 -24.06 13.94 6.66
N ASN A 111 -24.39 13.86 5.37
CA ASN A 111 -25.26 14.83 4.69
C ASN A 111 -26.42 14.14 3.94
N PRO A 112 -27.27 13.37 4.65
CA PRO A 112 -28.33 12.62 3.99
C PRO A 112 -29.41 13.51 3.34
N GLY A 113 -29.49 14.77 3.74
CA GLY A 113 -30.44 15.72 3.17
C GLY A 113 -30.03 16.30 1.82
N PHE A 114 -28.86 15.97 1.32
CA PHE A 114 -28.37 16.46 0.03
C PHE A 114 -28.52 15.43 -1.09
N ALA A 115 -29.38 14.53 -0.93
CA ALA A 115 -29.64 13.53 -1.94
C ALA A 115 -30.19 14.13 -3.24
#